data_69ca5249f32b4e72fb6f2aafb106403f
#
_entry.id   69ca5249f32b4e72fb6f2aafb106403f
#
_cell.length_a   1.000
_cell.length_b   1.000
_cell.length_c   1.000
_cell.angle_alpha   90.00
_cell.angle_beta   90.00
_cell.angle_gamma   90.00
#
_symmetry.space_group_name_H-M   'P 1'
#
loop_
_entity.id
_entity.type
_entity.pdbx_description
1 polymer ?
#
loop_
_entity_poly.entity_id
_entity_poly.type
_entity_poly.pdbx_seq_one_letter_code
_entity_poly.pdbx_strand_id
1 'polypeptide(L)'
;MSAHSSSPPGACPPGADALIAIDVGTSGARASAYDVSGAPLHEVRRPYSTALPAEGWAEQDAQRWQSAALSALGALTRSLGGRCRVRAIAVTGQCPSVVPLDHRDRPLRPGIIYRDNRATAQAAWMRDRFGDRKLHHLTGHVPAAFHVAAKILWIRAHEPGVYAATRRFVQPTEYVALTLTGNATTDWSMAAATGLLDLRARRWASELLAELDLDPAMLPSVRASWSVTGEVRPPLARRLGLLANSPVVAGAGVSIACALGAGVTGSGPVSEMAGSSSCFNSVVAEPLADLDVTHYPSVVADHGYVTEVGINTTGEALDWLAQLFYRGPDRPPRRLDYERIERAAAASPPGAGGLLFAPVLGDGERDDPWLRGAATGLSLRHDRGAWARATMEGVAFGVRARLETLGRASVPATELRVSGGAASVTVWNQIKADVTGVPVVQVAGDSTSAGTAMLAGLGAGVYRDPAEAAAACYRPAARAEPDPANREVYDEMYQRYQDLAGSPIVRRAPEEG
;
A
#
# COMPACT_ATOMS: atom_id res chain seq x y z
N MET A 1 -0.76 8.28 -16.12
CA MET A 1 0.61 7.81 -15.78
C MET A 1 1.60 8.88 -16.18
N SER A 2 2.00 9.72 -15.23
CA SER A 2 2.93 10.84 -15.45
C SER A 2 4.35 10.31 -15.35
N ALA A 3 5.16 10.57 -16.35
CA ALA A 3 6.60 10.45 -16.24
C ALA A 3 7.07 11.49 -15.22
N HIS A 4 7.37 11.07 -14.00
CA HIS A 4 8.13 11.88 -13.07
C HIS A 4 9.49 12.14 -13.72
N SER A 5 9.84 13.41 -13.93
CA SER A 5 11.20 13.81 -14.25
C SER A 5 12.05 13.52 -12.99
N SER A 6 12.54 12.29 -12.90
CA SER A 6 13.63 11.98 -11.99
C SER A 6 14.84 12.81 -12.43
N SER A 7 15.48 13.49 -11.49
CA SER A 7 16.84 14.01 -11.70
C SER A 7 17.70 12.94 -12.37
N PRO A 8 18.67 13.30 -13.24
CA PRO A 8 19.49 12.29 -13.89
C PRO A 8 20.10 11.39 -12.82
N PRO A 9 19.98 10.06 -12.95
CA PRO A 9 20.45 9.12 -11.95
C PRO A 9 21.94 9.35 -11.72
N GLY A 10 22.34 9.44 -10.46
CA GLY A 10 23.75 9.47 -10.09
C GLY A 10 24.42 8.20 -10.62
N ALA A 11 25.50 8.36 -11.38
CA ALA A 11 26.25 7.18 -11.83
C ALA A 11 26.80 6.47 -10.59
N CYS A 12 26.52 5.17 -10.43
CA CYS A 12 27.10 4.37 -9.35
C CYS A 12 28.63 4.45 -9.41
N PRO A 13 29.31 4.91 -8.35
CA PRO A 13 30.77 4.90 -8.32
C PRO A 13 31.30 3.46 -8.50
N PRO A 14 32.41 3.28 -9.20
CA PRO A 14 33.02 1.96 -9.35
C PRO A 14 33.33 1.30 -8.00
N GLY A 15 32.83 0.08 -7.78
CA GLY A 15 33.01 -0.67 -6.55
C GLY A 15 32.08 -0.31 -5.39
N ALA A 16 31.17 0.66 -5.58
CA ALA A 16 30.18 0.99 -4.57
C ALA A 16 29.16 -0.14 -4.36
N ASP A 17 28.65 -0.26 -3.14
CA ASP A 17 27.60 -1.19 -2.79
C ASP A 17 26.23 -0.64 -3.20
N ALA A 18 25.36 -1.52 -3.72
CA ALA A 18 23.99 -1.21 -4.09
C ALA A 18 22.99 -2.16 -3.45
N LEU A 19 21.86 -1.62 -3.05
CA LEU A 19 20.68 -2.33 -2.56
C LEU A 19 19.59 -2.25 -3.62
N ILE A 20 18.94 -3.37 -3.92
CA ILE A 20 17.90 -3.42 -4.95
C ILE A 20 16.54 -3.68 -4.30
N ALA A 21 15.57 -2.84 -4.62
CA ALA A 21 14.16 -3.01 -4.32
C ALA A 21 13.41 -3.43 -5.58
N ILE A 22 12.60 -4.50 -5.48
CA ILE A 22 11.64 -4.89 -6.52
C ILE A 22 10.24 -4.66 -5.98
N ASP A 23 9.45 -3.84 -6.67
CA ASP A 23 8.05 -3.58 -6.34
C ASP A 23 7.15 -4.19 -7.41
N VAL A 24 6.30 -5.14 -7.02
CA VAL A 24 5.31 -5.82 -7.88
C VAL A 24 3.95 -5.16 -7.65
N GLY A 25 3.77 -3.95 -8.20
CA GLY A 25 2.59 -3.11 -7.97
C GLY A 25 1.39 -3.48 -8.83
N THR A 26 0.31 -2.70 -8.74
CA THR A 26 -0.94 -2.96 -9.47
C THR A 26 -0.83 -2.68 -10.98
N SER A 27 -0.09 -1.63 -11.37
CA SER A 27 0.03 -1.19 -12.77
C SER A 27 1.30 -1.66 -13.47
N GLY A 28 2.17 -2.40 -12.76
CA GLY A 28 3.44 -2.86 -13.30
C GLY A 28 4.45 -3.21 -12.22
N ALA A 29 5.57 -3.81 -12.62
CA ALA A 29 6.70 -4.06 -11.76
C ALA A 29 7.77 -2.97 -11.93
N ARG A 30 8.45 -2.65 -10.84
CA ARG A 30 9.52 -1.67 -10.75
C ARG A 30 10.73 -2.30 -10.07
N ALA A 31 11.92 -2.02 -10.57
CA ALA A 31 13.18 -2.33 -9.92
C ALA A 31 13.96 -1.01 -9.70
N SER A 32 14.37 -0.76 -8.47
CA SER A 32 15.07 0.46 -8.06
C SER A 32 16.35 0.10 -7.34
N ALA A 33 17.44 0.79 -7.63
CA ALA A 33 18.73 0.65 -6.95
C ALA A 33 18.99 1.88 -6.08
N TYR A 34 19.52 1.63 -4.92
CA TYR A 34 19.95 2.62 -3.93
C TYR A 34 21.41 2.34 -3.54
N ASP A 35 22.17 3.35 -3.25
CA ASP A 35 23.43 3.16 -2.54
C ASP A 35 23.20 2.93 -1.04
N VAL A 36 24.25 2.61 -0.31
CA VAL A 36 24.15 2.34 1.13
C VAL A 36 23.87 3.59 1.98
N SER A 37 23.94 4.78 1.40
CA SER A 37 23.49 6.02 2.03
C SER A 37 22.00 6.30 1.81
N GLY A 38 21.29 5.42 1.09
CA GLY A 38 19.89 5.58 0.73
C GLY A 38 19.63 6.53 -0.45
N ALA A 39 20.67 6.95 -1.17
CA ALA A 39 20.48 7.77 -2.37
C ALA A 39 20.03 6.89 -3.55
N PRO A 40 19.01 7.32 -4.32
CA PRO A 40 18.55 6.58 -5.49
C PRO A 40 19.60 6.64 -6.61
N LEU A 41 19.94 5.47 -7.17
CA LEU A 41 20.89 5.35 -8.26
C LEU A 41 20.19 5.25 -9.61
N HIS A 42 19.23 4.32 -9.74
CA HIS A 42 18.48 4.12 -10.98
C HIS A 42 17.17 3.38 -10.74
N GLU A 43 16.21 3.59 -11.64
CA GLU A 43 14.90 2.93 -11.59
C GLU A 43 14.48 2.47 -12.99
N VAL A 44 13.85 1.29 -13.05
CA VAL A 44 13.26 0.74 -14.28
C VAL A 44 11.85 0.22 -13.97
N ARG A 45 10.88 0.61 -14.80
CA ARG A 45 9.48 0.15 -14.71
C ARG A 45 9.09 -0.71 -15.91
N ARG A 46 8.19 -1.68 -15.69
CA ARG A 46 7.58 -2.52 -16.72
C ARG A 46 6.10 -2.66 -16.44
N PRO A 47 5.23 -2.08 -17.28
CA PRO A 47 3.79 -2.09 -17.06
C PRO A 47 3.17 -3.44 -17.39
N TYR A 48 2.02 -3.71 -16.77
CA TYR A 48 1.05 -4.74 -17.13
C TYR A 48 -0.36 -4.28 -16.77
N SER A 49 -1.37 -4.96 -17.34
CA SER A 49 -2.79 -4.62 -17.17
C SER A 49 -3.46 -5.47 -16.11
N THR A 50 -4.56 -4.96 -15.56
CA THR A 50 -5.54 -5.68 -14.77
C THR A 50 -6.74 -5.99 -15.65
N ALA A 51 -7.22 -7.23 -15.63
CA ALA A 51 -8.48 -7.63 -16.22
C ALA A 51 -9.61 -7.47 -15.20
N LEU A 52 -10.77 -7.02 -15.67
CA LEU A 52 -12.00 -6.90 -14.88
C LEU A 52 -13.05 -7.84 -15.51
N PRO A 53 -13.01 -9.16 -15.23
CA PRO A 53 -13.86 -10.14 -15.93
C PRO A 53 -15.36 -10.00 -15.64
N ALA A 54 -15.70 -9.47 -14.47
CA ALA A 54 -17.06 -9.17 -14.03
C ALA A 54 -17.05 -7.97 -13.08
N GLU A 55 -18.22 -7.46 -12.72
CA GLU A 55 -18.37 -6.41 -11.71
C GLU A 55 -17.77 -6.88 -10.36
N GLY A 56 -16.97 -6.05 -9.74
CA GLY A 56 -16.27 -6.37 -8.49
C GLY A 56 -15.14 -7.40 -8.61
N TRP A 57 -14.83 -7.90 -9.82
CA TRP A 57 -13.73 -8.84 -10.06
C TRP A 57 -12.50 -8.14 -10.61
N ALA A 58 -11.32 -8.54 -10.12
CA ALA A 58 -10.05 -7.99 -10.60
C ALA A 58 -8.95 -9.06 -10.63
N GLU A 59 -8.42 -9.34 -11.81
CA GLU A 59 -7.47 -10.41 -12.07
C GLU A 59 -6.23 -9.91 -12.82
N GLN A 60 -5.10 -10.59 -12.57
CA GLN A 60 -3.86 -10.36 -13.30
C GLN A 60 -3.18 -11.68 -13.66
N ASP A 61 -2.57 -11.73 -14.84
CA ASP A 61 -1.68 -12.83 -15.22
C ASP A 61 -0.42 -12.81 -14.36
N ALA A 62 -0.28 -13.80 -13.45
CA ALA A 62 0.87 -13.90 -12.57
C ALA A 62 2.22 -14.09 -13.33
N GLN A 63 2.20 -14.63 -14.53
CA GLN A 63 3.40 -14.71 -15.37
C GLN A 63 3.89 -13.31 -15.79
N ARG A 64 2.96 -12.32 -15.87
CA ARG A 64 3.33 -10.92 -16.10
C ARG A 64 4.03 -10.30 -14.89
N TRP A 65 3.63 -10.65 -13.65
CA TRP A 65 4.37 -10.22 -12.46
C TRP A 65 5.83 -10.65 -12.54
N GLN A 66 6.05 -11.95 -12.81
CA GLN A 66 7.37 -12.55 -12.94
C GLN A 66 8.17 -11.91 -14.09
N SER A 67 7.62 -11.90 -15.30
CA SER A 67 8.35 -11.44 -16.50
C SER A 67 8.67 -9.94 -16.43
N ALA A 68 7.76 -9.13 -15.92
CA ALA A 68 7.96 -7.69 -15.75
C ALA A 68 9.02 -7.40 -14.68
N ALA A 69 8.97 -8.06 -13.51
CA ALA A 69 9.95 -7.93 -12.45
C ALA A 69 11.36 -8.33 -12.93
N LEU A 70 11.50 -9.49 -13.57
CA LEU A 70 12.80 -9.94 -14.12
C LEU A 70 13.31 -9.04 -15.24
N SER A 71 12.42 -8.53 -16.11
CA SER A 71 12.78 -7.59 -17.17
C SER A 71 13.25 -6.26 -16.58
N ALA A 72 12.56 -5.75 -15.55
CA ALA A 72 12.96 -4.53 -14.87
C ALA A 72 14.32 -4.70 -14.19
N LEU A 73 14.49 -5.78 -13.41
CA LEU A 73 15.74 -6.11 -12.73
C LEU A 73 16.90 -6.26 -13.71
N GLY A 74 16.75 -7.01 -14.79
CA GLY A 74 17.81 -7.19 -15.79
C GLY A 74 18.15 -5.90 -16.55
N ALA A 75 17.20 -4.98 -16.76
CA ALA A 75 17.48 -3.68 -17.33
C ALA A 75 18.20 -2.77 -16.32
N LEU A 76 17.79 -2.83 -15.04
CA LEU A 76 18.44 -2.10 -13.97
C LEU A 76 19.91 -2.50 -13.82
N THR A 77 20.20 -3.80 -13.72
CA THR A 77 21.59 -4.29 -13.55
C THR A 77 22.48 -3.91 -14.73
N ARG A 78 21.94 -3.95 -15.96
CA ARG A 78 22.68 -3.47 -17.15
C ARG A 78 22.97 -1.97 -17.07
N SER A 79 22.03 -1.15 -16.58
CA SER A 79 22.27 0.31 -16.44
C SER A 79 23.31 0.63 -15.36
N LEU A 80 23.42 -0.22 -14.32
CA LEU A 80 24.49 -0.13 -13.32
C LEU A 80 25.86 -0.54 -13.90
N GLY A 81 25.88 -1.23 -15.05
CA GLY A 81 27.08 -1.48 -15.87
C GLY A 81 28.18 -2.27 -15.17
N GLY A 82 27.83 -3.14 -14.19
CA GLY A 82 28.79 -3.89 -13.39
C GLY A 82 29.66 -3.02 -12.46
N ARG A 83 29.32 -1.74 -12.34
CA ARG A 83 30.07 -0.77 -11.50
C ARG A 83 29.75 -0.94 -10.03
N CYS A 84 28.52 -1.37 -9.69
CA CYS A 84 28.08 -1.58 -8.32
C CYS A 84 28.11 -3.05 -7.95
N ARG A 85 28.45 -3.32 -6.70
CA ARG A 85 28.27 -4.63 -6.09
C ARG A 85 26.87 -4.69 -5.46
N VAL A 86 25.96 -5.49 -6.03
CA VAL A 86 24.64 -5.74 -5.44
C VAL A 86 24.80 -6.54 -4.14
N ARG A 87 24.46 -5.92 -3.01
CA ARG A 87 24.59 -6.52 -1.67
C ARG A 87 23.40 -7.43 -1.34
N ALA A 88 22.20 -6.99 -1.69
CA ALA A 88 20.98 -7.77 -1.56
C ALA A 88 19.86 -7.21 -2.43
N ILE A 89 18.84 -8.03 -2.63
CA ILE A 89 17.58 -7.72 -3.30
C ILE A 89 16.45 -7.99 -2.31
N ALA A 90 15.51 -7.05 -2.13
CA ALA A 90 14.26 -7.30 -1.42
C ALA A 90 13.06 -7.11 -2.34
N VAL A 91 11.95 -7.79 -2.04
CA VAL A 91 10.74 -7.74 -2.87
C VAL A 91 9.58 -7.19 -2.05
N THR A 92 8.87 -6.22 -2.60
CA THR A 92 7.60 -5.70 -2.09
C THR A 92 6.55 -5.76 -3.19
N GLY A 93 5.30 -5.53 -2.86
CA GLY A 93 4.25 -5.46 -3.88
C GLY A 93 2.85 -5.40 -3.31
N GLN A 94 1.91 -5.38 -4.25
CA GLN A 94 0.48 -5.33 -3.93
C GLN A 94 0.04 -6.51 -3.07
N CYS A 95 -0.73 -6.22 -2.04
CA CYS A 95 -1.32 -7.18 -1.11
C CYS A 95 -2.68 -6.70 -0.59
N PRO A 96 -3.55 -7.63 -0.13
CA PRO A 96 -3.45 -9.07 -0.30
C PRO A 96 -3.95 -9.54 -1.68
N SER A 97 -3.14 -10.32 -2.36
CA SER A 97 -3.46 -10.93 -3.67
C SER A 97 -3.11 -12.41 -3.61
N VAL A 98 -3.71 -13.26 -4.44
CA VAL A 98 -3.43 -14.69 -4.39
C VAL A 98 -3.39 -15.32 -5.78
N VAL A 99 -2.45 -16.23 -5.99
CA VAL A 99 -2.39 -17.11 -7.15
C VAL A 99 -2.10 -18.54 -6.71
N PRO A 100 -2.92 -19.53 -7.13
CA PRO A 100 -2.65 -20.94 -6.92
C PRO A 100 -1.59 -21.43 -7.93
N LEU A 101 -0.58 -22.17 -7.43
CA LEU A 101 0.48 -22.77 -8.24
C LEU A 101 0.39 -24.30 -8.22
N ASP A 102 0.70 -24.93 -9.36
CA ASP A 102 0.85 -26.38 -9.46
C ASP A 102 2.18 -26.87 -8.84
N HIS A 103 2.43 -28.19 -8.92
CA HIS A 103 3.66 -28.83 -8.41
C HIS A 103 4.94 -28.43 -9.17
N ARG A 104 4.81 -27.70 -10.30
CA ARG A 104 5.92 -27.13 -11.08
C ARG A 104 6.04 -25.61 -10.88
N ASP A 105 5.37 -25.07 -9.87
CA ASP A 105 5.30 -23.65 -9.57
C ASP A 105 4.71 -22.80 -10.73
N ARG A 106 3.82 -23.36 -11.53
CA ARG A 106 3.12 -22.65 -12.61
C ARG A 106 1.75 -22.21 -12.14
N PRO A 107 1.32 -20.97 -12.45
CA PRO A 107 -0.03 -20.50 -12.14
C PRO A 107 -1.09 -21.39 -12.80
N LEU A 108 -2.09 -21.80 -12.01
CA LEU A 108 -3.24 -22.61 -12.47
C LEU A 108 -4.36 -21.73 -13.02
N ARG A 109 -4.36 -20.45 -12.64
CA ARG A 109 -5.29 -19.43 -13.09
C ARG A 109 -4.66 -18.04 -12.94
N PRO A 110 -5.29 -16.96 -13.48
CA PRO A 110 -4.91 -15.58 -13.13
C PRO A 110 -5.00 -15.33 -11.63
N GLY A 111 -4.09 -14.51 -11.10
CA GLY A 111 -4.12 -14.11 -9.69
C GLY A 111 -5.31 -13.20 -9.38
N ILE A 112 -6.00 -13.45 -8.27
CA ILE A 112 -7.07 -12.60 -7.74
C ILE A 112 -6.40 -11.51 -6.90
N ILE A 113 -6.49 -10.24 -7.34
CA ILE A 113 -5.80 -9.15 -6.68
C ILE A 113 -6.61 -8.50 -5.54
N TYR A 114 -6.01 -7.60 -4.78
CA TYR A 114 -6.60 -6.97 -3.59
C TYR A 114 -7.90 -6.19 -3.87
N ARG A 115 -8.12 -5.68 -5.10
CA ARG A 115 -9.33 -4.94 -5.50
C ARG A 115 -10.53 -5.85 -5.80
N ASP A 116 -10.36 -7.15 -5.71
CA ASP A 116 -11.39 -8.13 -6.05
C ASP A 116 -12.30 -8.44 -4.86
N ASN A 117 -13.60 -8.31 -5.04
CA ASN A 117 -14.63 -8.47 -4.01
C ASN A 117 -15.46 -9.76 -4.15
N ARG A 118 -15.07 -10.70 -5.07
CA ARG A 118 -15.85 -11.93 -5.32
C ARG A 118 -16.04 -12.82 -4.08
N ALA A 119 -15.13 -12.75 -3.10
CA ALA A 119 -15.14 -13.61 -1.91
C ALA A 119 -15.93 -13.00 -0.72
N THR A 120 -16.89 -12.09 -0.97
CA THR A 120 -17.70 -11.44 0.08
C THR A 120 -18.48 -12.45 0.92
N ALA A 121 -19.08 -13.46 0.30
CA ALA A 121 -19.82 -14.50 1.04
C ALA A 121 -18.92 -15.33 1.96
N GLN A 122 -17.69 -15.64 1.51
CA GLN A 122 -16.71 -16.38 2.31
C GLN A 122 -16.21 -15.55 3.50
N ALA A 123 -15.99 -14.26 3.28
CA ALA A 123 -15.62 -13.33 4.36
C ALA A 123 -16.73 -13.23 5.41
N ALA A 124 -18.00 -13.06 4.98
CA ALA A 124 -19.15 -13.03 5.86
C ALA A 124 -19.27 -14.35 6.65
N TRP A 125 -19.15 -15.50 5.99
CA TRP A 125 -19.16 -16.81 6.65
C TRP A 125 -18.06 -16.93 7.72
N MET A 126 -16.84 -16.44 7.46
CA MET A 126 -15.77 -16.43 8.46
C MET A 126 -16.14 -15.57 9.68
N ARG A 127 -16.71 -14.39 9.45
CA ARG A 127 -17.15 -13.48 10.51
C ARG A 127 -18.24 -14.10 11.38
N ASP A 128 -19.25 -14.69 10.75
CA ASP A 128 -20.35 -15.37 11.45
C ASP A 128 -19.88 -16.60 12.23
N ARG A 129 -18.96 -17.38 11.65
CA ARG A 129 -18.46 -18.64 12.25
C ARG A 129 -17.53 -18.41 13.43
N PHE A 130 -16.65 -17.41 13.36
CA PHE A 130 -15.57 -17.21 14.32
C PHE A 130 -15.71 -15.94 15.17
N GLY A 131 -16.43 -14.93 14.70
CA GLY A 131 -16.62 -13.63 15.33
C GLY A 131 -15.46 -12.66 15.05
N ASP A 132 -15.83 -11.40 14.72
CA ASP A 132 -14.89 -10.35 14.34
C ASP A 132 -13.80 -10.11 15.40
N ARG A 133 -14.20 -9.99 16.67
CA ARG A 133 -13.27 -9.73 17.77
C ARG A 133 -12.24 -10.84 17.96
N LYS A 134 -12.68 -12.12 17.84
CA LYS A 134 -11.77 -13.27 17.99
C LYS A 134 -10.76 -13.29 16.84
N LEU A 135 -11.21 -13.09 15.59
CA LEU A 135 -10.34 -13.08 14.42
C LEU A 135 -9.40 -11.90 14.45
N HIS A 136 -9.88 -10.70 14.77
CA HIS A 136 -9.03 -9.52 14.92
C HIS A 136 -7.96 -9.70 16.02
N HIS A 137 -8.34 -10.27 17.18
CA HIS A 137 -7.37 -10.55 18.25
C HIS A 137 -6.29 -11.56 17.81
N LEU A 138 -6.68 -12.60 17.05
CA LEU A 138 -5.77 -13.64 16.58
C LEU A 138 -4.89 -13.14 15.42
N THR A 139 -5.48 -12.50 14.42
CA THR A 139 -4.80 -12.24 13.14
C THR A 139 -4.44 -10.77 12.92
N GLY A 140 -4.99 -9.84 13.72
CA GLY A 140 -4.89 -8.40 13.50
C GLY A 140 -5.87 -7.85 12.47
N HIS A 141 -6.77 -8.70 11.93
CA HIS A 141 -7.66 -8.35 10.83
C HIS A 141 -9.10 -8.81 11.09
N VAL A 142 -10.07 -8.00 10.67
CA VAL A 142 -11.45 -8.45 10.47
C VAL A 142 -11.57 -9.02 9.06
N PRO A 143 -12.15 -10.21 8.86
CA PRO A 143 -12.27 -10.82 7.53
C PRO A 143 -13.00 -9.92 6.54
N ALA A 144 -12.41 -9.76 5.35
CA ALA A 144 -12.99 -9.04 4.23
C ALA A 144 -12.75 -9.80 2.92
N ALA A 145 -13.51 -9.48 1.88
CA ALA A 145 -13.44 -10.16 0.59
C ALA A 145 -12.03 -10.10 -0.04
N PHE A 146 -11.29 -9.04 0.23
CA PHE A 146 -9.94 -8.85 -0.30
C PHE A 146 -8.88 -9.74 0.37
N HIS A 147 -9.12 -10.34 1.56
CA HIS A 147 -8.14 -11.20 2.22
C HIS A 147 -7.93 -12.52 1.47
N VAL A 148 -6.69 -13.01 1.50
CA VAL A 148 -6.32 -14.28 0.86
C VAL A 148 -7.11 -15.45 1.41
N ALA A 149 -7.40 -15.49 2.72
CA ALA A 149 -8.22 -16.53 3.34
C ALA A 149 -9.58 -16.68 2.64
N ALA A 150 -10.34 -15.59 2.49
CA ALA A 150 -11.63 -15.61 1.83
C ALA A 150 -11.51 -16.04 0.35
N LYS A 151 -10.48 -15.58 -0.36
CA LYS A 151 -10.23 -15.95 -1.77
C LYS A 151 -9.89 -17.44 -1.92
N ILE A 152 -9.11 -18.03 -1.01
CA ILE A 152 -8.82 -19.48 -1.02
C ILE A 152 -10.13 -20.27 -0.82
N LEU A 153 -10.98 -19.86 0.11
CA LEU A 153 -12.29 -20.48 0.32
C LEU A 153 -13.19 -20.35 -0.91
N TRP A 154 -13.15 -19.19 -1.58
CA TRP A 154 -13.87 -18.99 -2.84
C TRP A 154 -13.37 -19.93 -3.94
N ILE A 155 -12.05 -20.05 -4.15
CA ILE A 155 -11.45 -20.98 -5.13
C ILE A 155 -11.88 -22.42 -4.82
N ARG A 156 -11.84 -22.82 -3.55
CA ARG A 156 -12.28 -24.18 -3.13
C ARG A 156 -13.75 -24.45 -3.49
N ALA A 157 -14.61 -23.47 -3.30
CA ALA A 157 -16.05 -23.64 -3.52
C ALA A 157 -16.44 -23.56 -5.02
N HIS A 158 -15.80 -22.68 -5.80
CA HIS A 158 -16.22 -22.35 -7.16
C HIS A 158 -15.30 -22.97 -8.25
N GLU A 159 -14.06 -23.28 -7.89
CA GLU A 159 -13.06 -23.86 -8.79
C GLU A 159 -12.39 -25.09 -8.16
N PRO A 160 -13.17 -26.13 -7.76
CA PRO A 160 -12.64 -27.27 -6.99
C PRO A 160 -11.53 -28.03 -7.73
N GLY A 161 -11.55 -28.06 -9.07
CA GLY A 161 -10.46 -28.64 -9.86
C GLY A 161 -9.16 -27.85 -9.75
N VAL A 162 -9.22 -26.52 -9.71
CA VAL A 162 -8.05 -25.65 -9.46
C VAL A 162 -7.53 -25.87 -8.05
N TYR A 163 -8.42 -25.88 -7.05
CA TYR A 163 -8.04 -26.11 -5.65
C TYR A 163 -7.33 -27.47 -5.49
N ALA A 164 -7.88 -28.55 -6.05
CA ALA A 164 -7.32 -29.90 -5.96
C ALA A 164 -5.96 -30.03 -6.66
N ALA A 165 -5.71 -29.26 -7.73
CA ALA A 165 -4.43 -29.22 -8.44
C ALA A 165 -3.41 -28.29 -7.80
N THR A 166 -3.84 -27.47 -6.81
CA THR A 166 -2.98 -26.49 -6.17
C THR A 166 -1.98 -27.14 -5.23
N ARG A 167 -0.69 -26.92 -5.49
CA ARG A 167 0.39 -27.28 -4.57
C ARG A 167 0.60 -26.21 -3.52
N ARG A 168 0.46 -24.91 -3.88
CA ARG A 168 0.64 -23.79 -2.97
C ARG A 168 -0.11 -22.55 -3.44
N PHE A 169 -0.53 -21.74 -2.47
CA PHE A 169 -1.03 -20.38 -2.68
C PHE A 169 0.08 -19.39 -2.38
N VAL A 170 0.31 -18.43 -3.29
CA VAL A 170 1.33 -17.38 -3.11
C VAL A 170 0.79 -16.02 -3.51
N GLN A 171 1.42 -14.97 -3.03
CA GLN A 171 1.16 -13.59 -3.39
C GLN A 171 2.19 -13.11 -4.45
N PRO A 172 2.03 -11.92 -5.06
CA PRO A 172 2.93 -11.44 -6.11
C PRO A 172 4.40 -11.37 -5.70
N THR A 173 4.68 -10.89 -4.47
CA THR A 173 6.03 -10.80 -3.91
C THR A 173 6.67 -12.18 -3.74
N GLU A 174 5.90 -13.11 -3.19
CA GLU A 174 6.32 -14.49 -2.94
C GLU A 174 6.57 -15.24 -4.25
N TYR A 175 5.74 -15.01 -5.28
CA TYR A 175 5.93 -15.62 -6.61
C TYR A 175 7.21 -15.12 -7.30
N VAL A 176 7.52 -13.83 -7.17
CA VAL A 176 8.78 -13.28 -7.70
C VAL A 176 9.99 -13.79 -6.90
N ALA A 177 9.91 -13.79 -5.55
CA ALA A 177 10.96 -14.33 -4.69
C ALA A 177 11.22 -15.83 -4.95
N LEU A 178 10.16 -16.63 -5.08
CA LEU A 178 10.23 -18.05 -5.48
C LEU A 178 10.94 -18.22 -6.84
N THR A 179 10.62 -17.35 -7.79
CA THR A 179 11.30 -17.36 -9.10
C THR A 179 12.79 -17.09 -8.97
N LEU A 180 13.18 -16.14 -8.14
CA LEU A 180 14.58 -15.76 -7.93
C LEU A 180 15.36 -16.88 -7.21
N THR A 181 14.78 -17.45 -6.15
CA THR A 181 15.50 -18.32 -5.21
C THR A 181 15.19 -19.81 -5.35
N GLY A 182 13.98 -20.16 -5.78
CA GLY A 182 13.42 -21.51 -5.69
C GLY A 182 12.75 -21.83 -4.35
N ASN A 183 12.72 -20.89 -3.40
CA ASN A 183 12.15 -21.07 -2.07
C ASN A 183 10.80 -20.36 -1.97
N ALA A 184 9.77 -21.07 -1.53
CA ALA A 184 8.45 -20.50 -1.23
C ALA A 184 8.45 -19.93 0.20
N THR A 185 8.68 -18.64 0.33
CA THR A 185 8.74 -17.92 1.60
C THR A 185 7.86 -16.69 1.55
N THR A 186 7.31 -16.31 2.70
CA THR A 186 6.57 -15.07 2.93
C THR A 186 7.15 -14.33 4.12
N ASP A 187 6.99 -13.02 4.17
CA ASP A 187 7.33 -12.24 5.35
C ASP A 187 6.13 -12.10 6.29
N TRP A 188 6.39 -11.60 7.50
CA TRP A 188 5.36 -11.42 8.51
C TRP A 188 4.21 -10.51 8.07
N SER A 189 4.49 -9.41 7.35
CA SER A 189 3.44 -8.47 6.94
C SER A 189 2.57 -9.05 5.81
N MET A 190 3.19 -9.71 4.83
CA MET A 190 2.46 -10.39 3.76
C MET A 190 1.65 -11.58 4.29
N ALA A 191 2.21 -12.33 5.24
CA ALA A 191 1.48 -13.41 5.90
C ALA A 191 0.29 -12.88 6.71
N ALA A 192 0.44 -11.76 7.46
CA ALA A 192 -0.65 -11.12 8.19
C ALA A 192 -1.76 -10.65 7.24
N ALA A 193 -1.41 -10.02 6.11
CA ALA A 193 -2.37 -9.58 5.10
C ALA A 193 -3.24 -10.72 4.52
N THR A 194 -2.85 -11.99 4.71
CA THR A 194 -3.70 -13.12 4.33
C THR A 194 -4.93 -13.29 5.22
N GLY A 195 -4.89 -12.78 6.46
CA GLY A 195 -5.86 -13.08 7.52
C GLY A 195 -5.70 -14.48 8.13
N LEU A 196 -4.54 -15.13 7.94
CA LEU A 196 -4.25 -16.51 8.42
C LEU A 196 -3.05 -16.58 9.37
N LEU A 197 -2.36 -15.47 9.63
CA LEU A 197 -1.23 -15.42 10.58
C LEU A 197 -1.74 -15.25 12.01
N ASP A 198 -1.17 -16.00 12.94
CA ASP A 198 -1.21 -15.63 14.37
C ASP A 198 -0.28 -14.42 14.56
N LEU A 199 -0.91 -13.27 14.81
CA LEU A 199 -0.23 -11.97 14.88
C LEU A 199 0.88 -11.95 15.94
N ARG A 200 0.63 -12.57 17.10
CA ARG A 200 1.58 -12.59 18.22
C ARG A 200 2.64 -13.67 18.08
N ALA A 201 2.25 -14.87 17.65
CA ALA A 201 3.16 -15.99 17.44
C ALA A 201 3.99 -15.84 16.14
N ARG A 202 3.60 -14.92 15.23
CA ARG A 202 4.26 -14.66 13.93
C ARG A 202 4.46 -15.91 13.08
N ARG A 203 3.46 -16.77 13.11
CA ARG A 203 3.37 -18.03 12.35
C ARG A 203 1.94 -18.27 11.91
N TRP A 204 1.75 -19.17 10.99
CA TRP A 204 0.41 -19.55 10.59
C TRP A 204 -0.45 -19.96 11.79
N ALA A 205 -1.68 -19.47 11.87
CA ALA A 205 -2.64 -19.73 12.94
C ALA A 205 -3.20 -21.17 12.80
N SER A 206 -2.51 -22.15 13.37
CA SER A 206 -2.79 -23.59 13.17
C SER A 206 -4.22 -23.98 13.49
N GLU A 207 -4.80 -23.42 14.57
CA GLU A 207 -6.20 -23.69 14.94
C GLU A 207 -7.16 -23.14 13.88
N LEU A 208 -6.93 -21.91 13.39
CA LEU A 208 -7.75 -21.32 12.33
C LEU A 208 -7.63 -22.11 11.04
N LEU A 209 -6.42 -22.53 10.65
CA LEU A 209 -6.21 -23.34 9.46
C LEU A 209 -6.95 -24.69 9.55
N ALA A 210 -6.91 -25.34 10.71
CA ALA A 210 -7.64 -26.60 10.94
C ALA A 210 -9.17 -26.40 10.84
N GLU A 211 -9.71 -25.33 11.41
CA GLU A 211 -11.13 -24.99 11.32
C GLU A 211 -11.58 -24.63 9.89
N LEU A 212 -10.66 -24.09 9.08
CA LEU A 212 -10.89 -23.79 7.65
C LEU A 212 -10.63 -25.01 6.74
N ASP A 213 -10.18 -26.13 7.29
CA ASP A 213 -9.74 -27.31 6.52
C ASP A 213 -8.74 -26.91 5.43
N LEU A 214 -7.72 -26.14 5.81
CA LEU A 214 -6.65 -25.67 4.94
C LEU A 214 -5.31 -26.27 5.39
N ASP A 215 -4.69 -27.07 4.53
CA ASP A 215 -3.38 -27.66 4.77
C ASP A 215 -2.29 -26.56 4.86
N PRO A 216 -1.59 -26.40 6.00
CA PRO A 216 -0.50 -25.46 6.13
C PRO A 216 0.62 -25.64 5.08
N ALA A 217 0.79 -26.84 4.53
CA ALA A 217 1.77 -27.11 3.48
C ALA A 217 1.45 -26.43 2.14
N MET A 218 0.21 -25.94 1.97
CA MET A 218 -0.19 -25.12 0.82
C MET A 218 0.21 -23.65 0.98
N LEU A 219 0.75 -23.24 2.11
CA LEU A 219 1.18 -21.86 2.38
C LEU A 219 2.71 -21.76 2.39
N PRO A 220 3.30 -20.60 2.01
CA PRO A 220 4.74 -20.38 2.09
C PRO A 220 5.26 -20.44 3.53
N SER A 221 6.56 -20.73 3.71
CA SER A 221 7.16 -20.65 5.05
C SER A 221 7.34 -19.20 5.49
N VAL A 222 6.85 -18.88 6.70
CA VAL A 222 6.90 -17.53 7.29
C VAL A 222 8.29 -17.19 7.79
N ARG A 223 8.78 -15.98 7.49
CA ARG A 223 10.09 -15.45 7.91
C ARG A 223 9.95 -14.01 8.39
N ALA A 224 10.93 -13.53 9.14
CA ALA A 224 11.05 -12.11 9.42
C ALA A 224 11.33 -11.33 8.14
N SER A 225 10.80 -10.11 8.03
CA SER A 225 10.84 -9.30 6.80
C SER A 225 12.26 -8.99 6.32
N TRP A 226 13.24 -8.91 7.23
CA TRP A 226 14.66 -8.72 6.90
C TRP A 226 15.43 -10.04 6.73
N SER A 227 14.79 -11.19 6.80
CA SER A 227 15.48 -12.48 6.64
C SER A 227 15.91 -12.69 5.20
N VAL A 228 17.13 -13.19 5.00
CA VAL A 228 17.57 -13.74 3.72
C VAL A 228 16.82 -15.06 3.49
N THR A 229 16.03 -15.11 2.43
CA THR A 229 15.19 -16.27 2.07
C THR A 229 15.86 -17.22 1.08
N GLY A 230 16.98 -16.80 0.51
CA GLY A 230 17.79 -17.56 -0.41
C GLY A 230 18.71 -16.66 -1.23
N GLU A 231 19.34 -17.27 -2.22
CA GLU A 231 20.19 -16.56 -3.18
C GLU A 231 19.61 -16.68 -4.58
N VAL A 232 19.91 -15.71 -5.46
CA VAL A 232 19.48 -15.77 -6.85
C VAL A 232 20.08 -17.00 -7.52
N ARG A 233 19.23 -17.86 -8.09
CA ARG A 233 19.65 -19.11 -8.75
C ARG A 233 20.70 -18.83 -9.84
N PRO A 234 21.81 -19.61 -9.93
CA PRO A 234 22.94 -19.31 -10.79
C PRO A 234 22.61 -19.09 -12.28
N PRO A 235 21.73 -19.86 -12.94
CA PRO A 235 21.35 -19.59 -14.34
C PRO A 235 20.65 -18.24 -14.50
N LEU A 236 19.81 -17.86 -13.52
CA LEU A 236 19.08 -16.62 -13.53
C LEU A 236 20.00 -15.42 -13.21
N ALA A 237 20.90 -15.57 -12.25
CA ALA A 237 21.90 -14.56 -11.90
C ALA A 237 22.74 -14.17 -13.13
N ARG A 238 23.27 -15.16 -13.86
CA ARG A 238 24.02 -14.91 -15.11
C ARG A 238 23.20 -14.13 -16.13
N ARG A 239 21.92 -14.54 -16.35
CA ARG A 239 21.02 -13.86 -17.29
C ARG A 239 20.72 -12.40 -16.89
N LEU A 240 20.65 -12.15 -15.58
CA LEU A 240 20.34 -10.84 -15.02
C LEU A 240 21.58 -9.97 -14.80
N GLY A 241 22.80 -10.46 -15.00
CA GLY A 241 24.03 -9.73 -14.73
C GLY A 241 24.30 -9.53 -13.24
N LEU A 242 23.85 -10.49 -12.41
CA LEU A 242 24.05 -10.53 -10.96
C LEU A 242 25.13 -11.55 -10.61
N LEU A 243 25.71 -11.41 -9.40
CA LEU A 243 26.54 -12.45 -8.82
C LEU A 243 25.69 -13.69 -8.49
N ALA A 244 26.27 -14.88 -8.61
CA ALA A 244 25.55 -16.13 -8.43
C ALA A 244 25.01 -16.35 -7.00
N ASN A 245 25.51 -15.62 -6.03
CA ASN A 245 25.12 -15.70 -4.61
C ASN A 245 24.52 -14.38 -4.10
N SER A 246 23.91 -13.58 -4.99
CA SER A 246 23.21 -12.35 -4.56
C SER A 246 22.05 -12.71 -3.64
N PRO A 247 22.05 -12.25 -2.36
CA PRO A 247 21.01 -12.58 -1.39
C PRO A 247 19.67 -11.97 -1.78
N VAL A 248 18.58 -12.71 -1.52
CA VAL A 248 17.20 -12.24 -1.64
C VAL A 248 16.59 -12.20 -0.25
N VAL A 249 16.11 -11.04 0.16
CA VAL A 249 15.47 -10.77 1.45
C VAL A 249 13.96 -10.85 1.29
N ALA A 250 13.25 -11.30 2.32
CA ALA A 250 11.81 -11.51 2.31
C ALA A 250 11.02 -10.26 1.86
N GLY A 251 11.40 -9.09 2.37
CA GLY A 251 10.71 -7.84 2.04
C GLY A 251 9.50 -7.58 2.91
N ALA A 252 8.52 -6.82 2.41
CA ALA A 252 7.29 -6.49 3.14
C ALA A 252 6.14 -6.14 2.20
N GLY A 253 4.91 -6.07 2.74
CA GLY A 253 3.76 -5.48 2.05
C GLY A 253 3.99 -4.01 1.71
N VAL A 254 3.39 -3.54 0.62
CA VAL A 254 3.69 -2.25 -0.01
C VAL A 254 3.51 -1.05 0.94
N SER A 255 2.42 -1.00 1.73
CA SER A 255 2.16 0.10 2.67
C SER A 255 3.14 0.10 3.85
N ILE A 256 3.50 -1.09 4.32
CA ILE A 256 4.43 -1.28 5.45
C ILE A 256 5.87 -0.92 5.02
N ALA A 257 6.29 -1.32 3.82
CA ALA A 257 7.55 -0.88 3.25
C ALA A 257 7.59 0.64 3.05
N CYS A 258 6.46 1.24 2.61
CA CYS A 258 6.32 2.68 2.48
C CYS A 258 6.50 3.41 3.82
N ALA A 259 5.87 2.92 4.89
CA ALA A 259 6.01 3.46 6.24
C ALA A 259 7.48 3.44 6.71
N LEU A 260 8.16 2.31 6.50
CA LEU A 260 9.59 2.17 6.82
C LEU A 260 10.44 3.20 6.05
N GLY A 261 10.21 3.34 4.72
CA GLY A 261 10.93 4.30 3.88
C GLY A 261 10.60 5.76 4.20
N ALA A 262 9.42 6.02 4.78
CA ALA A 262 9.07 7.31 5.39
C ALA A 262 9.69 7.50 6.78
N GLY A 263 10.54 6.58 7.25
CA GLY A 263 11.22 6.66 8.53
C GLY A 263 10.32 6.42 9.75
N VAL A 264 9.15 5.78 9.56
CA VAL A 264 8.26 5.42 10.67
C VAL A 264 8.76 4.12 11.29
N THR A 265 9.67 4.24 12.25
CA THR A 265 10.30 3.13 12.96
C THR A 265 9.92 3.06 14.45
N GLY A 266 9.10 4.00 14.92
CA GLY A 266 8.62 4.11 16.30
C GLY A 266 7.29 4.86 16.37
N SER A 267 6.72 4.97 17.58
CA SER A 267 5.46 5.68 17.84
C SER A 267 5.59 7.20 17.63
N GLY A 268 4.51 7.84 17.25
CA GLY A 268 4.39 9.29 17.04
C GLY A 268 4.19 9.67 15.58
N PRO A 269 5.16 9.49 14.69
CA PRO A 269 4.95 9.74 13.26
C PRO A 269 3.95 8.76 12.66
N VAL A 270 3.07 9.26 11.77
CA VAL A 270 2.18 8.45 10.93
C VAL A 270 2.61 8.62 9.48
N SER A 271 2.79 7.53 8.73
CA SER A 271 3.00 7.62 7.29
C SER A 271 1.68 7.60 6.54
N GLU A 272 1.57 8.40 5.49
CA GLU A 272 0.54 8.27 4.46
C GLU A 272 1.19 7.82 3.13
N MET A 273 0.79 6.65 2.67
CA MET A 273 1.04 6.24 1.29
C MET A 273 -0.07 6.81 0.41
N ALA A 274 0.15 8.00 -0.15
CA ALA A 274 -0.83 8.77 -0.92
C ALA A 274 -0.80 8.37 -2.40
N GLY A 275 -1.56 7.34 -2.73
CA GLY A 275 -1.81 6.84 -4.10
C GLY A 275 -3.20 7.19 -4.60
N SER A 276 -3.82 6.32 -5.41
CA SER A 276 -5.24 6.37 -5.76
C SER A 276 -6.11 6.27 -4.50
N SER A 277 -5.75 5.37 -3.60
CA SER A 277 -6.19 5.27 -2.20
C SER A 277 -5.05 5.66 -1.26
N SER A 278 -5.33 5.84 0.03
CA SER A 278 -4.30 6.08 1.06
C SER A 278 -4.33 5.00 2.13
N CYS A 279 -3.14 4.58 2.57
CA CYS A 279 -2.92 3.80 3.77
C CYS A 279 -2.14 4.65 4.77
N PHE A 280 -2.57 4.64 6.04
CA PHE A 280 -1.94 5.35 7.15
C PHE A 280 -1.37 4.33 8.12
N ASN A 281 -0.07 4.39 8.36
CA ASN A 281 0.63 3.43 9.20
C ASN A 281 1.36 4.14 10.35
N SER A 282 1.31 3.54 11.54
CA SER A 282 2.09 3.92 12.71
C SER A 282 2.63 2.68 13.41
N VAL A 283 3.56 2.87 14.35
CA VAL A 283 4.17 1.78 15.11
C VAL A 283 3.65 1.80 16.54
N VAL A 284 3.25 0.63 17.04
CA VAL A 284 2.76 0.42 18.40
C VAL A 284 3.48 -0.75 19.06
N ALA A 285 3.56 -0.72 20.41
CA ALA A 285 4.17 -1.82 21.17
C ALA A 285 3.26 -3.06 21.20
N GLU A 286 1.94 -2.85 21.33
CA GLU A 286 0.94 -3.91 21.43
C GLU A 286 -0.22 -3.66 20.44
N PRO A 287 -0.88 -4.72 19.94
CA PRO A 287 -2.05 -4.56 19.08
C PRO A 287 -3.21 -3.90 19.82
N LEU A 288 -3.91 -3.03 19.12
CA LEU A 288 -5.07 -2.30 19.63
C LEU A 288 -6.34 -3.18 19.53
N ALA A 289 -7.31 -2.93 20.41
CA ALA A 289 -8.57 -3.68 20.42
C ALA A 289 -9.62 -3.12 19.43
N ASP A 290 -9.34 -1.97 18.81
CA ASP A 290 -10.24 -1.31 17.86
C ASP A 290 -10.29 -2.09 16.54
N LEU A 291 -11.49 -2.51 16.15
CA LEU A 291 -11.70 -3.34 14.95
C LEU A 291 -11.48 -2.58 13.63
N ASP A 292 -11.50 -1.24 13.66
CA ASP A 292 -11.24 -0.39 12.50
C ASP A 292 -9.75 -0.23 12.21
N VAL A 293 -8.88 -0.72 13.13
CA VAL A 293 -7.43 -0.68 12.98
C VAL A 293 -6.89 -2.06 12.67
N THR A 294 -6.28 -2.23 11.52
CA THR A 294 -5.57 -3.47 11.18
C THR A 294 -4.15 -3.47 11.73
N HIS A 295 -3.61 -4.67 11.98
CA HIS A 295 -2.29 -4.83 12.59
C HIS A 295 -1.43 -5.82 11.82
N TYR A 296 -0.17 -5.46 11.70
CA TYR A 296 0.89 -6.30 11.15
C TYR A 296 2.02 -6.43 12.17
N PRO A 297 2.72 -7.57 12.26
CA PRO A 297 3.96 -7.61 13.03
C PRO A 297 4.95 -6.57 12.51
N SER A 298 5.79 -6.04 13.39
CA SER A 298 6.89 -5.14 12.99
C SER A 298 7.75 -5.81 11.92
N VAL A 299 8.12 -5.04 10.88
CA VAL A 299 8.97 -5.53 9.78
C VAL A 299 10.46 -5.28 10.00
N VAL A 300 10.81 -4.72 11.16
CA VAL A 300 12.19 -4.32 11.50
C VAL A 300 12.63 -4.78 12.89
N ALA A 301 11.76 -5.41 13.68
CA ALA A 301 12.07 -5.87 15.03
C ALA A 301 11.27 -7.12 15.39
N ASP A 302 11.80 -7.93 16.30
CA ASP A 302 11.13 -9.14 16.82
C ASP A 302 9.95 -8.83 17.74
N HIS A 303 9.68 -7.56 18.04
CA HIS A 303 8.60 -7.07 18.88
C HIS A 303 7.92 -5.87 18.22
N GLY A 304 6.76 -5.48 18.76
CA GLY A 304 5.97 -4.37 18.23
C GLY A 304 5.20 -4.71 16.97
N TYR A 305 4.35 -3.78 16.59
CA TYR A 305 3.39 -3.94 15.50
C TYR A 305 3.28 -2.66 14.69
N VAL A 306 2.86 -2.79 13.44
CA VAL A 306 2.47 -1.67 12.59
C VAL A 306 0.95 -1.67 12.49
N THR A 307 0.33 -0.52 12.79
CA THR A 307 -1.10 -0.31 12.58
C THR A 307 -1.35 0.17 11.16
N GLU A 308 -2.52 -0.15 10.60
CA GLU A 308 -2.98 0.43 9.35
C GLU A 308 -4.46 0.81 9.44
N VAL A 309 -4.76 2.03 9.01
CA VAL A 309 -6.10 2.51 8.64
C VAL A 309 -6.05 3.03 7.22
N GLY A 310 -7.18 3.10 6.49
CA GLY A 310 -7.14 3.48 5.09
C GLY A 310 -8.33 4.32 4.64
N ILE A 311 -8.16 4.98 3.48
CA ILE A 311 -9.18 5.66 2.71
C ILE A 311 -9.14 5.12 1.29
N ASN A 312 -10.28 4.69 0.75
CA ASN A 312 -10.33 4.05 -0.56
C ASN A 312 -10.19 5.05 -1.72
N THR A 313 -10.65 6.29 -1.56
CA THR A 313 -10.61 7.31 -2.60
C THR A 313 -9.84 8.54 -2.13
N THR A 314 -8.62 8.72 -2.60
CA THR A 314 -7.78 9.90 -2.32
C THR A 314 -7.27 10.54 -3.61
N GLY A 315 -6.15 10.14 -4.17
CA GLY A 315 -5.64 10.67 -5.44
C GLY A 315 -6.61 10.45 -6.60
N GLU A 316 -7.37 9.37 -6.56
CA GLU A 316 -8.42 9.07 -7.54
C GLU A 316 -9.54 10.12 -7.56
N ALA A 317 -9.80 10.83 -6.43
CA ALA A 317 -10.72 11.96 -6.40
C ALA A 317 -10.22 13.14 -7.26
N LEU A 318 -8.91 13.40 -7.27
CA LEU A 318 -8.33 14.42 -8.15
C LEU A 318 -8.33 13.97 -9.61
N ASP A 319 -8.14 12.69 -9.90
CA ASP A 319 -8.24 12.13 -11.25
C ASP A 319 -9.66 12.30 -11.79
N TRP A 320 -10.67 11.97 -10.99
CA TRP A 320 -12.07 12.17 -11.31
C TRP A 320 -12.39 13.65 -11.56
N LEU A 321 -11.92 14.55 -10.70
CA LEU A 321 -12.11 15.99 -10.87
C LEU A 321 -11.45 16.51 -12.15
N ALA A 322 -10.24 16.03 -12.45
CA ALA A 322 -9.52 16.38 -13.67
C ALA A 322 -10.28 15.94 -14.94
N GLN A 323 -10.86 14.75 -14.91
CA GLN A 323 -11.70 14.25 -16.00
C GLN A 323 -12.97 15.09 -16.15
N LEU A 324 -13.63 15.41 -15.04
CA LEU A 324 -14.88 16.15 -15.05
C LEU A 324 -14.73 17.58 -15.61
N PHE A 325 -13.67 18.31 -15.20
CA PHE A 325 -13.54 19.73 -15.49
C PHE A 325 -12.54 20.10 -16.59
N TYR A 326 -11.59 19.21 -16.92
CA TYR A 326 -10.47 19.58 -17.80
C TYR A 326 -10.27 18.65 -18.99
N ARG A 327 -10.77 17.41 -18.95
CA ARG A 327 -10.41 16.39 -19.93
C ARG A 327 -11.57 15.69 -20.62
N GLY A 328 -12.69 15.48 -19.93
CA GLY A 328 -13.73 14.54 -20.31
C GLY A 328 -13.40 13.09 -19.90
N PRO A 329 -14.42 12.20 -19.87
CA PRO A 329 -14.36 10.89 -19.22
C PRO A 329 -13.34 9.92 -19.83
N ASP A 330 -13.07 10.01 -21.13
CA ASP A 330 -12.25 9.03 -21.85
C ASP A 330 -10.75 9.37 -21.91
N ARG A 331 -10.32 10.43 -21.23
CA ARG A 331 -8.93 10.89 -21.31
C ARG A 331 -8.26 10.91 -19.95
N PRO A 332 -7.14 10.16 -19.75
CA PRO A 332 -6.43 10.18 -18.48
C PRO A 332 -5.89 11.59 -18.18
N PRO A 333 -5.88 12.00 -16.90
CA PRO A 333 -5.31 13.27 -16.47
C PRO A 333 -3.83 13.39 -16.85
N ARG A 334 -3.38 14.63 -17.08
CA ARG A 334 -1.98 14.97 -17.33
C ARG A 334 -1.47 15.84 -16.18
N ARG A 335 -0.15 15.92 -16.04
CA ARG A 335 0.50 16.79 -15.06
C ARG A 335 -0.04 18.23 -15.05
N LEU A 336 -0.26 18.81 -16.24
CA LEU A 336 -0.80 20.15 -16.37
C LEU A 336 -2.20 20.30 -15.79
N ASP A 337 -3.00 19.24 -15.79
CA ASP A 337 -4.36 19.27 -15.23
C ASP A 337 -4.31 19.33 -13.71
N TYR A 338 -3.40 18.59 -13.06
CA TYR A 338 -3.17 18.68 -11.62
C TYR A 338 -2.63 20.04 -11.20
N GLU A 339 -1.69 20.63 -11.97
CA GLU A 339 -1.19 21.99 -11.74
C GLU A 339 -2.29 23.07 -11.86
N ARG A 340 -3.29 22.85 -12.72
CA ARG A 340 -4.47 23.72 -12.82
C ARG A 340 -5.41 23.56 -11.63
N ILE A 341 -5.65 22.32 -11.21
CA ILE A 341 -6.47 22.01 -10.04
C ILE A 341 -5.83 22.62 -8.79
N GLU A 342 -4.54 22.45 -8.60
CA GLU A 342 -3.80 23.00 -7.47
C GLU A 342 -3.89 24.52 -7.40
N ARG A 343 -3.64 25.21 -8.53
CA ARG A 343 -3.77 26.67 -8.61
C ARG A 343 -5.20 27.16 -8.34
N ALA A 344 -6.21 26.45 -8.84
CA ALA A 344 -7.60 26.79 -8.64
C ALA A 344 -8.01 26.59 -7.15
N ALA A 345 -7.56 25.51 -6.51
CA ALA A 345 -7.77 25.27 -5.09
C ALA A 345 -7.07 26.30 -4.21
N ALA A 346 -5.84 26.70 -4.56
CA ALA A 346 -5.08 27.73 -3.84
C ALA A 346 -5.77 29.10 -3.87
N ALA A 347 -6.43 29.43 -4.96
CA ALA A 347 -7.16 30.69 -5.11
C ALA A 347 -8.52 30.71 -4.39
N SER A 348 -9.05 29.56 -3.98
CA SER A 348 -10.30 29.45 -3.25
C SER A 348 -10.06 29.54 -1.74
N PRO A 349 -10.92 30.24 -0.97
CA PRO A 349 -10.73 30.36 0.48
C PRO A 349 -10.91 29.03 1.22
N PRO A 350 -10.34 28.87 2.44
CA PRO A 350 -10.64 27.77 3.33
C PRO A 350 -12.14 27.57 3.52
N GLY A 351 -12.58 26.29 3.52
CA GLY A 351 -14.01 25.94 3.57
C GLY A 351 -14.72 26.05 2.22
N ALA A 352 -14.00 26.32 1.12
CA ALA A 352 -14.52 26.33 -0.27
C ALA A 352 -15.80 27.17 -0.45
N GLY A 353 -15.95 28.26 0.31
CA GLY A 353 -17.16 29.11 0.30
C GLY A 353 -18.42 28.42 0.81
N GLY A 354 -18.29 27.41 1.66
CA GLY A 354 -19.37 26.60 2.25
C GLY A 354 -19.74 25.35 1.43
N LEU A 355 -19.08 25.10 0.29
CA LEU A 355 -19.21 23.85 -0.47
C LEU A 355 -18.49 22.73 0.29
N LEU A 356 -19.23 21.73 0.71
CA LEU A 356 -18.69 20.50 1.31
C LEU A 356 -18.84 19.34 0.32
N PHE A 357 -17.75 18.60 0.09
CA PHE A 357 -17.77 17.39 -0.72
C PHE A 357 -17.09 16.23 0.04
N ALA A 358 -17.81 15.14 0.23
CA ALA A 358 -17.28 13.87 0.73
C ALA A 358 -16.98 12.98 -0.50
N PRO A 359 -15.70 12.83 -0.93
CA PRO A 359 -15.36 12.20 -2.20
C PRO A 359 -15.23 10.67 -2.10
N VAL A 360 -16.24 9.97 -1.57
CA VAL A 360 -16.30 8.51 -1.56
C VAL A 360 -16.80 8.03 -2.92
N LEU A 361 -15.89 7.98 -3.90
CA LEU A 361 -16.23 7.77 -5.31
C LEU A 361 -16.03 6.33 -5.79
N GLY A 362 -15.45 5.46 -4.95
CA GLY A 362 -15.31 4.03 -5.21
C GLY A 362 -16.48 3.22 -4.65
N ASP A 363 -16.22 1.95 -4.33
CA ASP A 363 -17.20 1.03 -3.75
C ASP A 363 -17.30 1.17 -2.21
N GLY A 364 -17.39 2.40 -1.72
CA GLY A 364 -17.44 2.72 -0.29
C GLY A 364 -16.07 2.80 0.38
N GLU A 365 -16.07 2.80 1.71
CA GLU A 365 -14.87 2.75 2.53
C GLU A 365 -14.66 1.35 3.11
N ARG A 366 -13.47 1.05 3.65
CA ARG A 366 -13.14 -0.29 4.21
C ARG A 366 -14.08 -0.71 5.34
N ASP A 367 -14.49 0.25 6.15
CA ASP A 367 -15.38 0.13 7.30
C ASP A 367 -16.86 0.35 6.94
N ASP A 368 -17.16 0.96 5.80
CA ASP A 368 -18.53 1.18 5.31
C ASP A 368 -18.61 1.02 3.78
N PRO A 369 -18.84 -0.18 3.27
CA PRO A 369 -18.93 -0.44 1.82
C PRO A 369 -20.16 0.19 1.16
N TRP A 370 -21.14 0.66 1.94
CA TRP A 370 -22.36 1.29 1.42
C TRP A 370 -22.28 2.80 1.28
N LEU A 371 -21.23 3.42 1.84
CA LEU A 371 -21.00 4.86 1.78
C LEU A 371 -20.74 5.30 0.33
N ARG A 372 -21.33 6.44 -0.05
CA ARG A 372 -21.16 7.05 -1.38
C ARG A 372 -20.81 8.53 -1.24
N GLY A 373 -20.18 9.08 -2.29
CA GLY A 373 -19.83 10.47 -2.35
C GLY A 373 -21.05 11.39 -2.38
N ALA A 374 -20.97 12.52 -1.69
CA ALA A 374 -22.02 13.54 -1.66
C ALA A 374 -21.44 14.94 -1.56
N ALA A 375 -22.17 15.92 -2.12
CA ALA A 375 -21.85 17.33 -2.00
C ALA A 375 -23.03 18.10 -1.43
N THR A 376 -22.75 19.04 -0.50
CA THR A 376 -23.75 19.91 0.12
C THR A 376 -23.30 21.37 0.14
N GLY A 377 -24.23 22.31 0.34
CA GLY A 377 -23.92 23.74 0.37
C GLY A 377 -23.67 24.36 -1.00
N LEU A 378 -23.99 23.68 -2.11
CA LEU A 378 -23.77 24.16 -3.46
C LEU A 378 -24.61 25.39 -3.76
N SER A 379 -24.00 26.39 -4.41
CA SER A 379 -24.66 27.61 -4.87
C SER A 379 -24.08 28.06 -6.21
N LEU A 380 -24.74 29.03 -6.89
CA LEU A 380 -24.26 29.58 -8.18
C LEU A 380 -22.91 30.32 -8.08
N ARG A 381 -22.40 30.56 -6.88
CA ARG A 381 -21.08 31.20 -6.66
C ARG A 381 -19.91 30.23 -6.74
N HIS A 382 -20.17 28.93 -6.68
CA HIS A 382 -19.11 27.92 -6.66
C HIS A 382 -18.61 27.62 -8.06
N ASP A 383 -17.38 28.00 -8.30
CA ASP A 383 -16.63 27.74 -9.53
C ASP A 383 -15.77 26.47 -9.44
N ARG A 384 -14.93 26.24 -10.44
CA ARG A 384 -13.97 25.10 -10.46
C ARG A 384 -12.97 25.15 -9.31
N GLY A 385 -12.62 26.34 -8.83
CA GLY A 385 -11.73 26.53 -7.69
C GLY A 385 -12.36 26.03 -6.39
N ALA A 386 -13.63 26.37 -6.16
CA ALA A 386 -14.38 25.87 -5.02
C ALA A 386 -14.50 24.34 -5.05
N TRP A 387 -14.77 23.73 -6.19
CA TRP A 387 -14.80 22.27 -6.33
C TRP A 387 -13.44 21.62 -6.11
N ALA A 388 -12.36 22.21 -6.65
CA ALA A 388 -11.00 21.71 -6.45
C ALA A 388 -10.63 21.73 -4.96
N ARG A 389 -10.93 22.84 -4.28
CA ARG A 389 -10.68 22.97 -2.84
C ARG A 389 -11.56 22.03 -2.02
N ALA A 390 -12.86 21.99 -2.25
CA ALA A 390 -13.79 21.09 -1.55
C ALA A 390 -13.39 19.60 -1.69
N THR A 391 -12.88 19.19 -2.86
CA THR A 391 -12.37 17.83 -3.07
C THR A 391 -11.14 17.55 -2.20
N MET A 392 -10.18 18.46 -2.18
CA MET A 392 -8.97 18.32 -1.35
C MET A 392 -9.29 18.36 0.14
N GLU A 393 -10.20 19.24 0.56
CA GLU A 393 -10.68 19.35 1.94
C GLU A 393 -11.45 18.11 2.38
N GLY A 394 -12.32 17.58 1.52
CA GLY A 394 -13.10 16.37 1.81
C GLY A 394 -12.22 15.15 2.04
N VAL A 395 -11.16 14.96 1.23
CA VAL A 395 -10.14 13.93 1.50
C VAL A 395 -9.41 14.22 2.81
N ALA A 396 -9.04 15.49 3.09
CA ALA A 396 -8.34 15.86 4.32
C ALA A 396 -9.22 15.62 5.57
N PHE A 397 -10.54 15.79 5.49
CA PHE A 397 -11.48 15.39 6.55
C PHE A 397 -11.48 13.88 6.77
N GLY A 398 -11.42 13.09 5.69
CA GLY A 398 -11.20 11.65 5.79
C GLY A 398 -9.88 11.30 6.49
N VAL A 399 -8.78 12.01 6.16
CA VAL A 399 -7.48 11.85 6.85
C VAL A 399 -7.63 12.16 8.35
N ARG A 400 -8.28 13.28 8.71
CA ARG A 400 -8.53 13.64 10.11
C ARG A 400 -9.29 12.53 10.84
N ALA A 401 -10.34 11.99 10.24
CA ALA A 401 -11.11 10.88 10.82
C ALA A 401 -10.23 9.65 11.10
N ARG A 402 -9.31 9.29 10.19
CA ARG A 402 -8.38 8.17 10.38
C ARG A 402 -7.34 8.45 11.47
N LEU A 403 -6.80 9.66 11.55
CA LEU A 403 -5.91 10.05 12.65
C LEU A 403 -6.64 10.05 14.00
N GLU A 404 -7.90 10.48 14.05
CA GLU A 404 -8.74 10.40 15.26
C GLU A 404 -9.03 8.94 15.66
N THR A 405 -9.21 8.01 14.70
CA THR A 405 -9.32 6.57 14.99
C THR A 405 -8.05 6.07 15.69
N LEU A 406 -6.88 6.39 15.17
CA LEU A 406 -5.61 6.06 15.83
C LEU A 406 -5.47 6.72 17.19
N GLY A 407 -5.86 8.00 17.31
CA GLY A 407 -5.84 8.75 18.57
C GLY A 407 -6.73 8.16 19.66
N ARG A 408 -7.98 7.74 19.32
CA ARG A 408 -8.88 7.01 20.24
C ARG A 408 -8.25 5.71 20.73
N ALA A 409 -7.47 5.06 19.89
CA ALA A 409 -6.72 3.87 20.22
C ALA A 409 -5.36 4.16 20.91
N SER A 410 -5.16 5.37 21.42
CA SER A 410 -3.96 5.82 22.13
C SER A 410 -2.69 5.89 21.28
N VAL A 411 -2.84 6.16 19.98
CA VAL A 411 -1.74 6.38 19.04
C VAL A 411 -1.84 7.80 18.47
N PRO A 412 -1.49 8.85 19.24
CA PRO A 412 -1.55 10.22 18.75
C PRO A 412 -0.51 10.46 17.68
N ALA A 413 -0.94 11.05 16.56
CA ALA A 413 -0.03 11.46 15.49
C ALA A 413 0.73 12.74 15.91
N THR A 414 2.07 12.71 15.87
CA THR A 414 2.92 13.88 16.09
C THR A 414 3.24 14.62 14.80
N GLU A 415 3.27 13.90 13.69
CA GLU A 415 3.39 14.42 12.32
C GLU A 415 2.87 13.40 11.31
N LEU A 416 2.40 13.87 10.17
CA LEU A 416 1.99 13.05 9.03
C LEU A 416 3.07 13.09 7.95
N ARG A 417 3.71 11.96 7.67
CA ARG A 417 4.73 11.81 6.63
C ARG A 417 4.10 11.30 5.35
N VAL A 418 3.98 12.15 4.35
CA VAL A 418 3.28 11.83 3.10
C VAL A 418 4.24 11.44 1.99
N SER A 419 3.92 10.37 1.27
CA SER A 419 4.68 9.90 0.11
C SER A 419 3.73 9.38 -0.98
N GLY A 420 4.25 9.22 -2.20
CA GLY A 420 3.45 8.83 -3.36
C GLY A 420 3.07 10.01 -4.26
N GLY A 421 2.25 9.75 -5.28
CA GLY A 421 1.94 10.75 -6.31
C GLY A 421 1.22 11.98 -5.78
N ALA A 422 0.25 11.82 -4.90
CA ALA A 422 -0.54 12.90 -4.32
C ALA A 422 0.26 13.76 -3.32
N ALA A 423 1.34 13.24 -2.77
CA ALA A 423 2.22 13.96 -1.83
C ALA A 423 2.94 15.16 -2.46
N SER A 424 3.02 15.24 -3.79
CA SER A 424 3.67 16.35 -4.50
C SER A 424 2.80 17.62 -4.61
N VAL A 425 1.53 17.56 -4.23
CA VAL A 425 0.58 18.68 -4.30
C VAL A 425 0.70 19.51 -3.03
N THR A 426 1.46 20.61 -3.11
CA THR A 426 1.84 21.45 -1.94
C THR A 426 0.63 22.03 -1.22
N VAL A 427 -0.34 22.56 -1.98
CA VAL A 427 -1.59 23.12 -1.42
C VAL A 427 -2.36 22.05 -0.64
N TRP A 428 -2.38 20.82 -1.13
CA TRP A 428 -3.07 19.73 -0.45
C TRP A 428 -2.40 19.32 0.86
N ASN A 429 -1.05 19.34 0.89
CA ASN A 429 -0.32 19.09 2.13
C ASN A 429 -0.61 20.17 3.19
N GLN A 430 -0.73 21.45 2.77
CA GLN A 430 -1.15 22.53 3.66
C GLN A 430 -2.57 22.32 4.16
N ILE A 431 -3.52 22.01 3.28
CA ILE A 431 -4.91 21.70 3.65
C ILE A 431 -4.96 20.54 4.67
N LYS A 432 -4.20 19.47 4.45
CA LYS A 432 -4.11 18.35 5.39
C LYS A 432 -3.58 18.80 6.74
N ALA A 433 -2.52 19.64 6.78
CA ALA A 433 -1.97 20.17 8.03
C ALA A 433 -3.02 21.00 8.79
N ASP A 434 -3.69 21.93 8.10
CA ASP A 434 -4.70 22.81 8.69
C ASP A 434 -5.92 22.04 9.22
N VAL A 435 -6.41 21.06 8.44
CA VAL A 435 -7.57 20.23 8.81
C VAL A 435 -7.28 19.30 9.98
N THR A 436 -6.10 18.67 9.97
CA THR A 436 -5.73 17.66 11.00
C THR A 436 -5.14 18.29 12.26
N GLY A 437 -4.63 19.51 12.17
CA GLY A 437 -3.86 20.15 13.24
C GLY A 437 -2.49 19.51 13.50
N VAL A 438 -2.00 18.69 12.55
CA VAL A 438 -0.73 17.95 12.66
C VAL A 438 0.19 18.39 11.52
N PRO A 439 1.48 18.65 11.78
CA PRO A 439 2.43 18.97 10.72
C PRO A 439 2.47 17.88 9.64
N VAL A 440 2.52 18.28 8.37
CA VAL A 440 2.62 17.37 7.21
C VAL A 440 4.01 17.48 6.61
N VAL A 441 4.73 16.37 6.55
CA VAL A 441 6.08 16.28 5.99
C VAL A 441 6.05 15.48 4.70
N GLN A 442 6.34 16.14 3.58
CA GLN A 442 6.54 15.46 2.30
C GLN A 442 7.85 14.67 2.33
N VAL A 443 7.80 13.39 1.99
CA VAL A 443 9.00 12.55 1.87
C VAL A 443 9.48 12.57 0.41
N ALA A 444 10.78 12.79 0.22
CA ALA A 444 11.38 12.82 -1.11
C ALA A 444 11.47 11.41 -1.73
N GLY A 445 11.21 11.33 -3.02
CA GLY A 445 11.36 10.10 -3.79
C GLY A 445 10.25 9.08 -3.52
N ASP A 446 10.58 7.81 -3.72
CA ASP A 446 9.65 6.68 -3.54
C ASP A 446 9.94 5.96 -2.22
N SER A 447 9.13 6.23 -1.20
CA SER A 447 9.29 5.64 0.12
C SER A 447 9.11 4.11 0.11
N THR A 448 8.26 3.57 -0.76
CA THR A 448 8.08 2.11 -0.88
C THR A 448 9.36 1.42 -1.31
N SER A 449 9.98 1.91 -2.38
CA SER A 449 11.26 1.37 -2.85
C SER A 449 12.39 1.63 -1.85
N ALA A 450 12.43 2.81 -1.21
CA ALA A 450 13.43 3.12 -0.19
C ALA A 450 13.31 2.17 1.02
N GLY A 451 12.11 1.96 1.56
CA GLY A 451 11.88 1.03 2.67
C GLY A 451 12.20 -0.43 2.31
N THR A 452 11.90 -0.83 1.08
CA THR A 452 12.28 -2.15 0.58
C THR A 452 13.81 -2.29 0.48
N ALA A 453 14.52 -1.25 0.02
CA ALA A 453 15.98 -1.23 0.03
C ALA A 453 16.57 -1.24 1.45
N MET A 454 15.90 -0.57 2.42
CA MET A 454 16.27 -0.66 3.84
C MET A 454 16.21 -2.10 4.36
N LEU A 455 15.14 -2.85 4.02
CA LEU A 455 15.03 -4.28 4.37
C LEU A 455 16.14 -5.10 3.71
N ALA A 456 16.46 -4.83 2.43
CA ALA A 456 17.59 -5.47 1.77
C ALA A 456 18.91 -5.19 2.51
N GLY A 457 19.12 -3.95 2.94
CA GLY A 457 20.32 -3.54 3.68
C GLY A 457 20.41 -4.16 5.08
N LEU A 458 19.29 -4.25 5.81
CA LEU A 458 19.21 -4.93 7.09
C LEU A 458 19.53 -6.43 6.94
N GLY A 459 18.93 -7.10 5.96
CA GLY A 459 19.16 -8.53 5.71
C GLY A 459 20.59 -8.84 5.24
N ALA A 460 21.24 -7.91 4.55
CA ALA A 460 22.63 -8.03 4.12
C ALA A 460 23.67 -7.58 5.15
N GLY A 461 23.24 -7.10 6.35
CA GLY A 461 24.12 -6.56 7.38
C GLY A 461 24.82 -5.26 6.97
N VAL A 462 24.24 -4.50 6.05
CA VAL A 462 24.67 -3.14 5.66
C VAL A 462 24.30 -2.14 6.74
N TYR A 463 23.09 -2.28 7.28
CA TYR A 463 22.62 -1.53 8.44
C TYR A 463 22.53 -2.46 9.64
N ARG A 464 22.93 -1.96 10.81
CA ARG A 464 22.92 -2.72 12.09
C ARG A 464 21.51 -2.85 12.65
N ASP A 465 20.71 -1.79 12.46
CA ASP A 465 19.38 -1.68 13.03
C ASP A 465 18.48 -0.76 12.16
N PRO A 466 17.16 -0.75 12.42
CA PRO A 466 16.22 0.07 11.66
C PRO A 466 16.42 1.57 11.80
N ALA A 467 16.97 2.04 12.93
CA ALA A 467 17.22 3.47 13.14
C ALA A 467 18.37 3.96 12.23
N GLU A 468 19.44 3.17 12.11
CA GLU A 468 20.52 3.44 11.16
C GLU A 468 20.01 3.42 9.71
N ALA A 469 19.19 2.43 9.34
CA ALA A 469 18.58 2.35 8.02
C ALA A 469 17.69 3.58 7.74
N ALA A 470 16.86 3.99 8.70
CA ALA A 470 16.02 5.17 8.57
C ALA A 470 16.86 6.46 8.45
N ALA A 471 17.89 6.62 9.26
CA ALA A 471 18.80 7.76 9.18
C ALA A 471 19.50 7.84 7.81
N ALA A 472 19.81 6.69 7.22
CA ALA A 472 20.41 6.61 5.88
C ALA A 472 19.42 6.93 4.76
N CYS A 473 18.16 6.49 4.83
CA CYS A 473 17.23 6.48 3.70
C CYS A 473 16.11 7.52 3.78
N TYR A 474 15.66 7.90 4.97
CA TYR A 474 14.58 8.88 5.12
C TYR A 474 15.04 10.28 4.70
N ARG A 475 14.28 10.90 3.79
CA ARG A 475 14.59 12.24 3.23
C ARG A 475 13.35 13.12 3.27
N PRO A 476 13.19 14.01 4.27
CA PRO A 476 12.16 15.04 4.23
C PRO A 476 12.46 16.06 3.12
N ALA A 477 11.44 16.43 2.33
CA ALA A 477 11.56 17.36 1.22
C ALA A 477 10.93 18.72 1.52
N ALA A 478 9.73 18.71 2.09
CA ALA A 478 8.99 19.91 2.46
C ALA A 478 8.17 19.64 3.73
N ARG A 479 7.83 20.71 4.46
CA ARG A 479 7.02 20.64 5.67
C ARG A 479 5.95 21.73 5.63
N ALA A 480 4.71 21.36 5.92
CA ALA A 480 3.59 22.27 6.11
C ALA A 480 3.19 22.24 7.59
N GLU A 481 3.21 23.38 8.22
CA GLU A 481 2.71 23.56 9.59
C GLU A 481 1.22 23.94 9.55
N PRO A 482 0.40 23.50 10.51
CA PRO A 482 -0.98 23.94 10.64
C PRO A 482 -1.07 25.46 10.79
N ASP A 483 -1.93 26.13 10.00
CA ASP A 483 -2.24 27.54 10.18
C ASP A 483 -3.39 27.71 11.19
N PRO A 484 -3.14 28.29 12.38
CA PRO A 484 -4.17 28.48 13.40
C PRO A 484 -5.35 29.35 12.94
N ALA A 485 -5.14 30.21 11.93
CA ALA A 485 -6.20 31.08 11.39
C ALA A 485 -7.29 30.28 10.66
N ASN A 486 -6.95 29.08 10.16
CA ASN A 486 -7.88 28.22 9.44
C ASN A 486 -8.64 27.24 10.36
N ARG A 487 -8.28 27.18 11.65
CA ARG A 487 -8.78 26.16 12.58
C ARG A 487 -10.29 26.18 12.74
N GLU A 488 -10.87 27.35 13.00
CA GLU A 488 -12.30 27.47 13.27
C GLU A 488 -13.14 27.02 12.06
N VAL A 489 -12.79 27.49 10.86
CA VAL A 489 -13.52 27.11 9.64
C VAL A 489 -13.40 25.62 9.36
N TYR A 490 -12.25 25.01 9.60
CA TYR A 490 -12.10 23.57 9.37
C TYR A 490 -12.72 22.68 10.45
N ASP A 491 -12.78 23.14 11.70
CA ASP A 491 -13.52 22.43 12.76
C ASP A 491 -15.03 22.43 12.46
N GLU A 492 -15.60 23.58 12.01
CA GLU A 492 -17.01 23.65 11.58
C GLU A 492 -17.27 22.74 10.36
N MET A 493 -16.44 22.83 9.32
CA MET A 493 -16.61 22.03 8.11
C MET A 493 -16.44 20.54 8.39
N TYR A 494 -15.54 20.15 9.29
CA TYR A 494 -15.35 18.76 9.69
C TYR A 494 -16.56 18.20 10.43
N GLN A 495 -17.19 18.98 11.32
CA GLN A 495 -18.45 18.56 11.95
C GLN A 495 -19.54 18.30 10.90
N ARG A 496 -19.70 19.20 9.94
CA ARG A 496 -20.64 19.02 8.82
C ARG A 496 -20.30 17.80 7.96
N TYR A 497 -19.00 17.50 7.78
CA TYR A 497 -18.54 16.28 7.09
C TYR A 497 -18.96 15.01 7.85
N GLN A 498 -18.79 14.99 9.17
CA GLN A 498 -19.23 13.87 10.01
C GLN A 498 -20.75 13.66 9.95
N ASP A 499 -21.52 14.75 10.04
CA ASP A 499 -22.98 14.70 9.92
C ASP A 499 -23.41 14.17 8.54
N LEU A 500 -22.74 14.61 7.47
CA LEU A 500 -23.01 14.12 6.12
C LEU A 500 -22.68 12.62 5.98
N ALA A 501 -21.51 12.20 6.45
CA ALA A 501 -21.08 10.79 6.40
C ALA A 501 -21.98 9.87 7.24
N GLY A 502 -22.55 10.36 8.34
CA GLY A 502 -23.54 9.67 9.18
C GLY A 502 -24.96 9.63 8.58
N SER A 503 -25.23 10.44 7.54
CA SER A 503 -26.57 10.54 6.95
C SER A 503 -26.95 9.32 6.11
N PRO A 504 -28.21 8.83 6.18
CA PRO A 504 -28.70 7.76 5.31
C PRO A 504 -28.71 8.15 3.82
N ILE A 505 -28.66 9.44 3.49
CA ILE A 505 -28.66 9.94 2.09
C ILE A 505 -27.39 9.51 1.34
N VAL A 506 -26.27 9.36 2.04
CA VAL A 506 -24.98 8.96 1.44
C VAL A 506 -24.74 7.46 1.47
N ARG A 507 -25.75 6.66 1.83
CA ARG A 507 -25.66 5.20 1.87
C ARG A 507 -26.53 4.59 0.78
N ARG A 508 -25.93 3.78 -0.09
CA ARG A 508 -26.68 2.92 -0.99
C ARG A 508 -27.31 1.78 -0.18
N ALA A 509 -28.60 1.59 -0.32
CA ALA A 509 -29.25 0.40 0.26
C ALA A 509 -28.60 -0.87 -0.34
N PRO A 510 -28.45 -1.95 0.45
CA PRO A 510 -28.11 -3.25 -0.11
C PRO A 510 -29.10 -3.60 -1.22
N GLU A 511 -28.63 -4.00 -2.38
CA GLU A 511 -29.50 -4.58 -3.40
C GLU A 511 -30.00 -5.90 -2.80
N GLU A 512 -31.32 -6.01 -2.62
CA GLU A 512 -31.96 -7.28 -2.26
C GLU A 512 -31.71 -8.24 -3.45
N GLY A 513 -30.71 -9.14 -3.31
CA GLY A 513 -30.35 -10.17 -4.27
C GLY A 513 -31.00 -11.50 -3.96
#